data_d335b176ac8ca26e810a31f8cca7b0a4
#
_entry.id   d335b176ac8ca26e810a31f8cca7b0a4
#
_cell.length_a   1.000
_cell.length_b   1.000
_cell.length_c   1.000
_cell.angle_alpha   90.00
_cell.angle_beta   90.00
_cell.angle_gamma   90.00
#
_symmetry.space_group_name_H-M   'P 1'
#
loop_
_entity.id
_entity.type
_entity.pdbx_description
1 polymer ?
#
loop_
_entity_poly.entity_id
_entity_poly.type
_entity_poly.pdbx_seq_one_letter_code
_entity_poly.pdbx_strand_id
1 'polypeptide(L)'
;PLILFRIFHYPAQDSTQSQWGVGEHTDYGLLTILKQDEVGGLQVKSRGQWIDAPPISNTFICNIGDMLDRMTGGLYRSTPHRVLNQSGISRYSFPLFFDPGFHTKVHKIENIDTPLEDDCNERWDQSSVHEVSGTYGEYILGKVGKVFPELLKGVQD
;
A
#
# COMPACT_ATOMS: atom_id res chain seq x y z
N PRO A 1 -8.74 3.44 15.45
CA PRO A 1 -8.23 3.27 14.11
C PRO A 1 -8.19 4.60 13.36
N LEU A 2 -7.27 4.73 12.43
CA LEU A 2 -7.26 5.80 11.45
C LEU A 2 -7.93 5.26 10.19
N ILE A 3 -9.02 5.92 9.77
CA ILE A 3 -9.76 5.52 8.58
C ILE A 3 -9.70 6.68 7.60
N LEU A 4 -9.18 6.44 6.41
CA LEU A 4 -9.03 7.45 5.37
C LEU A 4 -9.70 6.97 4.08
N PHE A 5 -10.69 7.72 3.62
CA PHE A 5 -11.29 7.54 2.30
C PHE A 5 -10.74 8.58 1.34
N ARG A 6 -10.36 8.15 0.14
CA ARG A 6 -9.87 9.04 -0.93
C ARG A 6 -10.61 8.79 -2.24
N ILE A 7 -10.60 9.81 -3.08
CA ILE A 7 -11.00 9.74 -4.49
C ILE A 7 -9.78 10.14 -5.30
N PHE A 8 -9.26 9.21 -6.09
CA PHE A 8 -8.17 9.51 -7.03
C PHE A 8 -8.73 9.69 -8.44
N HIS A 9 -8.31 10.76 -9.07
CA HIS A 9 -8.55 11.03 -10.47
C HIS A 9 -7.22 10.92 -11.23
N TYR A 10 -7.20 10.05 -12.21
CA TYR A 10 -6.08 9.86 -13.13
C TYR A 10 -6.54 10.40 -14.49
N PRO A 11 -6.06 11.60 -14.90
CA PRO A 11 -6.45 12.19 -16.18
C PRO A 11 -6.16 11.28 -17.37
N ALA A 12 -6.92 11.46 -18.43
CA ALA A 12 -6.59 10.86 -19.73
C ALA A 12 -5.18 11.29 -20.14
N GLN A 13 -4.36 10.34 -20.53
CA GLN A 13 -3.00 10.60 -21.03
C GLN A 13 -2.91 10.21 -22.50
N ASP A 14 -2.14 10.96 -23.27
CA ASP A 14 -1.76 10.55 -24.61
C ASP A 14 -0.94 9.26 -24.53
N SER A 15 -1.29 8.30 -25.37
CA SER A 15 -0.64 6.97 -25.43
C SER A 15 0.88 7.02 -25.72
N THR A 16 1.40 8.21 -26.07
CA THR A 16 2.83 8.45 -26.33
C THR A 16 3.66 8.71 -25.08
N GLN A 17 3.04 8.98 -23.92
CA GLN A 17 3.73 9.23 -22.66
C GLN A 17 3.38 8.14 -21.64
N SER A 18 4.33 7.26 -21.39
CA SER A 18 4.27 6.26 -20.33
C SER A 18 4.46 6.93 -18.96
N GLN A 19 3.44 7.64 -18.47
CA GLN A 19 3.44 8.15 -17.10
C GLN A 19 2.64 7.24 -16.18
N TRP A 20 3.25 6.93 -15.04
CA TRP A 20 2.60 6.21 -13.96
C TRP A 20 1.51 7.09 -13.32
N GLY A 21 0.31 6.57 -13.17
CA GLY A 21 -0.70 7.20 -12.32
C GLY A 21 -0.26 7.15 -10.86
N VAL A 22 0.20 5.96 -10.42
CA VAL A 22 0.91 5.72 -9.15
C VAL A 22 2.00 4.69 -9.40
N GLY A 23 3.23 5.00 -8.99
CA GLY A 23 4.37 4.09 -9.08
C GLY A 23 4.23 2.85 -8.18
N GLU A 24 5.18 1.92 -8.28
CA GLU A 24 5.24 0.74 -7.42
C GLU A 24 5.31 1.15 -5.94
N HIS A 25 4.39 0.61 -5.13
CA HIS A 25 4.33 0.83 -3.69
C HIS A 25 3.55 -0.29 -2.99
N THR A 26 3.64 -0.31 -1.68
CA THR A 26 2.73 -1.04 -0.78
C THR A 26 1.94 -0.06 0.06
N ASP A 27 0.76 -0.45 0.55
CA ASP A 27 -0.01 0.36 1.47
C ASP A 27 0.54 0.24 2.90
N TYR A 28 0.45 1.31 3.68
CA TYR A 28 1.09 1.40 5.00
C TYR A 28 0.32 0.70 6.13
N GLY A 29 -1.01 0.63 6.01
CA GLY A 29 -1.92 0.23 7.08
C GLY A 29 -2.15 -1.26 7.22
N LEU A 30 -3.33 -1.60 7.70
CA LEU A 30 -3.76 -3.01 7.87
C LEU A 30 -4.40 -3.55 6.59
N LEU A 31 -5.35 -2.80 6.04
CA LEU A 31 -6.17 -3.24 4.91
C LEU A 31 -6.59 -2.05 4.05
N THR A 32 -6.55 -2.21 2.76
CA THR A 32 -7.17 -1.30 1.79
C THR A 32 -8.34 -1.98 1.12
N ILE A 33 -9.48 -1.28 1.06
CA ILE A 33 -10.66 -1.69 0.31
C ILE A 33 -10.83 -0.71 -0.84
N LEU A 34 -10.65 -1.19 -2.06
CA LEU A 34 -10.60 -0.36 -3.26
C LEU A 34 -11.78 -0.66 -4.18
N LYS A 35 -12.56 0.36 -4.52
CA LYS A 35 -13.48 0.35 -5.65
C LYS A 35 -12.80 0.99 -6.86
N GLN A 36 -12.82 0.29 -7.98
CA GLN A 36 -12.40 0.82 -9.28
C GLN A 36 -13.62 1.27 -10.10
N ASP A 37 -13.39 2.23 -11.01
CA ASP A 37 -14.29 2.44 -12.15
C ASP A 37 -14.09 1.33 -13.22
N GLU A 38 -14.66 1.49 -14.39
CA GLU A 38 -14.63 0.49 -15.46
C GLU A 38 -13.34 0.57 -16.33
N VAL A 39 -12.47 1.55 -16.09
CA VAL A 39 -11.31 1.82 -16.94
C VAL A 39 -10.16 0.84 -16.70
N GLY A 40 -9.96 0.40 -15.46
CA GLY A 40 -8.87 -0.51 -15.11
C GLY A 40 -7.52 0.19 -14.90
N GLY A 41 -6.41 -0.54 -15.16
CA GLY A 41 -5.06 -0.02 -15.04
C GLY A 41 -4.37 -0.27 -13.69
N LEU A 42 -5.02 -0.93 -12.74
CA LEU A 42 -4.36 -1.45 -11.54
C LEU A 42 -3.58 -2.72 -11.89
N GLN A 43 -2.34 -2.77 -11.46
CA GLN A 43 -1.48 -3.95 -11.57
C GLN A 43 -0.95 -4.33 -10.19
N VAL A 44 -0.92 -5.62 -9.92
CA VAL A 44 -0.33 -6.20 -8.70
C VAL A 44 0.89 -7.04 -9.05
N LYS A 45 1.88 -7.06 -8.16
CA LYS A 45 3.11 -7.83 -8.39
C LYS A 45 3.00 -9.19 -7.70
N SER A 46 3.13 -10.25 -8.46
CA SER A 46 3.14 -11.61 -7.95
C SER A 46 4.28 -12.39 -8.56
N ARG A 47 5.10 -13.01 -7.70
CA ARG A 47 6.28 -13.81 -8.13
C ARG A 47 7.17 -13.07 -9.14
N GLY A 48 7.41 -11.79 -8.89
CA GLY A 48 8.24 -10.92 -9.74
C GLY A 48 7.57 -10.44 -11.02
N GLN A 49 6.32 -10.82 -11.30
CA GLN A 49 5.58 -10.43 -12.49
C GLN A 49 4.44 -9.46 -12.16
N TRP A 50 4.16 -8.53 -13.06
CA TRP A 50 3.00 -7.65 -12.98
C TRP A 50 1.78 -8.33 -13.59
N ILE A 51 0.71 -8.36 -12.83
CA ILE A 51 -0.58 -8.97 -13.21
C ILE A 51 -1.64 -7.87 -13.18
N ASP A 52 -2.39 -7.73 -14.26
CA ASP A 52 -3.52 -6.80 -14.30
C ASP A 52 -4.62 -7.25 -13.32
N ALA A 53 -5.16 -6.29 -12.59
CA ALA A 53 -6.35 -6.47 -11.76
C ALA A 53 -7.53 -5.73 -12.43
N PRO A 54 -8.19 -6.36 -13.42
CA PRO A 54 -9.25 -5.71 -14.17
C PRO A 54 -10.45 -5.40 -13.27
N PRO A 55 -11.19 -4.32 -13.56
CA PRO A 55 -12.39 -4.02 -12.81
C PRO A 55 -13.46 -5.08 -13.06
N ILE A 56 -14.05 -5.56 -11.98
CA ILE A 56 -15.19 -6.48 -12.02
C ILE A 56 -16.40 -5.73 -11.45
N SER A 57 -17.50 -5.74 -12.16
CA SER A 57 -18.70 -5.03 -11.71
C SER A 57 -19.17 -5.51 -10.34
N ASN A 58 -19.59 -4.58 -9.48
CA ASN A 58 -20.09 -4.85 -8.12
C ASN A 58 -19.10 -5.56 -7.19
N THR A 59 -17.79 -5.45 -7.44
CA THR A 59 -16.76 -5.98 -6.55
C THR A 59 -15.89 -4.88 -5.96
N PHE A 60 -15.15 -5.23 -4.92
CA PHE A 60 -14.03 -4.47 -4.36
C PHE A 60 -12.77 -5.30 -4.44
N ILE A 61 -11.63 -4.63 -4.58
CA ILE A 61 -10.33 -5.24 -4.38
C ILE A 61 -9.93 -4.97 -2.93
N CYS A 62 -9.48 -6.01 -2.24
CA CYS A 62 -8.93 -5.90 -0.89
C CYS A 62 -7.48 -6.32 -0.91
N ASN A 63 -6.59 -5.46 -0.42
CA ASN A 63 -5.18 -5.77 -0.26
C ASN A 63 -4.70 -5.49 1.16
N ILE A 64 -3.75 -6.30 1.59
CA ILE A 64 -3.08 -6.20 2.88
C ILE A 64 -2.04 -5.08 2.80
N GLY A 65 -1.95 -4.29 3.86
CA GLY A 65 -0.91 -3.28 4.03
C GLY A 65 0.24 -3.75 4.93
N ASP A 66 1.28 -2.94 4.98
CA ASP A 66 2.54 -3.24 5.66
C ASP A 66 2.38 -3.53 7.17
N MET A 67 1.38 -2.92 7.82
CA MET A 67 1.18 -3.17 9.25
C MET A 67 0.67 -4.57 9.52
N LEU A 68 -0.30 -5.08 8.74
CA LEU A 68 -0.77 -6.45 8.92
C LEU A 68 0.33 -7.46 8.56
N ASP A 69 1.12 -7.17 7.53
CA ASP A 69 2.30 -7.96 7.17
C ASP A 69 3.27 -8.06 8.36
N ARG A 70 3.64 -6.93 8.98
CA ARG A 70 4.52 -6.88 10.15
C ARG A 70 3.92 -7.56 11.38
N MET A 71 2.66 -7.32 11.67
CA MET A 71 1.97 -7.93 12.82
C MET A 71 1.88 -9.45 12.71
N THR A 72 1.89 -9.97 11.49
CA THR A 72 1.84 -11.42 11.23
C THR A 72 3.22 -12.02 10.94
N GLY A 73 4.30 -11.22 11.05
CA GLY A 73 5.67 -11.69 10.79
C GLY A 73 5.87 -12.18 9.35
N GLY A 74 5.18 -11.58 8.37
CA GLY A 74 5.27 -11.95 6.96
C GLY A 74 4.31 -13.05 6.50
N LEU A 75 3.49 -13.62 7.40
CA LEU A 75 2.52 -14.67 7.04
C LEU A 75 1.49 -14.14 6.02
N TYR A 76 0.99 -12.93 6.23
CA TYR A 76 0.13 -12.22 5.29
C TYR A 76 0.93 -11.07 4.69
N ARG A 77 1.41 -11.27 3.47
CA ARG A 77 2.35 -10.36 2.83
C ARG A 77 1.66 -9.18 2.16
N SER A 78 2.14 -7.98 2.43
CA SER A 78 1.76 -6.78 1.69
C SER A 78 2.21 -6.89 0.24
N THR A 79 1.30 -6.63 -0.69
CA THR A 79 1.55 -6.85 -2.12
C THR A 79 1.89 -5.54 -2.83
N PRO A 80 3.07 -5.41 -3.46
CA PRO A 80 3.38 -4.25 -4.28
C PRO A 80 2.39 -4.14 -5.43
N HIS A 81 1.93 -2.92 -5.67
CA HIS A 81 0.99 -2.62 -6.74
C HIS A 81 1.28 -1.25 -7.34
N ARG A 82 0.69 -0.98 -8.50
CA ARG A 82 0.88 0.25 -9.26
C ARG A 82 -0.32 0.55 -10.13
N VAL A 83 -0.41 1.78 -10.63
CA VAL A 83 -1.47 2.20 -11.54
C VAL A 83 -0.87 2.74 -12.83
N LEU A 84 -1.32 2.18 -13.95
CA LEU A 84 -1.06 2.65 -15.30
C LEU A 84 -2.37 3.05 -15.95
N ASN A 85 -2.55 4.33 -16.28
CA ASN A 85 -3.69 4.76 -17.08
C ASN A 85 -3.25 4.96 -18.55
N GLN A 86 -3.34 3.91 -19.33
CA GLN A 86 -3.02 3.91 -20.77
C GLN A 86 -4.27 3.85 -21.66
N SER A 87 -5.45 4.03 -21.05
CA SER A 87 -6.74 3.87 -21.76
C SER A 87 -7.10 5.04 -22.69
N GLY A 88 -6.41 6.18 -22.57
CA GLY A 88 -6.77 7.40 -23.27
C GLY A 88 -7.99 8.13 -22.70
N ILE A 89 -8.60 7.62 -21.62
CA ILE A 89 -9.72 8.24 -20.90
C ILE A 89 -9.38 8.43 -19.42
N SER A 90 -10.10 9.33 -18.75
CA SER A 90 -9.93 9.55 -17.31
C SER A 90 -10.37 8.33 -16.51
N ARG A 91 -9.60 7.98 -15.49
CA ARG A 91 -9.85 6.90 -14.54
C ARG A 91 -10.09 7.44 -13.14
N TYR A 92 -10.98 6.79 -12.42
CA TYR A 92 -11.21 7.06 -11.00
C TYR A 92 -11.02 5.81 -10.15
N SER A 93 -10.53 6.00 -8.93
CA SER A 93 -10.51 4.95 -7.92
C SER A 93 -10.84 5.50 -6.54
N PHE A 94 -11.41 4.64 -5.68
CA PHE A 94 -12.01 5.01 -4.41
C PHE A 94 -11.48 4.07 -3.31
N PRO A 95 -10.24 4.27 -2.84
CA PRO A 95 -9.70 3.46 -1.75
C PRO A 95 -10.20 3.95 -0.39
N LEU A 96 -10.52 2.99 0.47
CA LEU A 96 -10.68 3.13 1.90
C LEU A 96 -9.49 2.45 2.58
N PHE A 97 -8.67 3.24 3.24
CA PHE A 97 -7.54 2.75 4.04
C PHE A 97 -8.00 2.54 5.49
N PHE A 98 -7.74 1.37 6.01
CA PHE A 98 -8.02 1.00 7.39
C PHE A 98 -6.70 0.74 8.12
N ASP A 99 -6.33 1.68 8.98
CA ASP A 99 -5.02 1.73 9.63
C ASP A 99 -5.17 1.65 11.16
N PRO A 100 -4.12 1.25 11.89
CA PRO A 100 -4.06 1.43 13.33
C PRO A 100 -4.25 2.90 13.72
N GLY A 101 -4.65 3.17 14.94
CA GLY A 101 -4.63 4.54 15.48
C GLY A 101 -3.20 5.07 15.53
N PHE A 102 -3.01 6.38 15.31
CA PHE A 102 -1.70 7.02 15.22
C PHE A 102 -0.78 6.70 16.41
N HIS A 103 -1.32 6.71 17.63
CA HIS A 103 -0.58 6.40 18.86
C HIS A 103 -0.64 4.92 19.27
N THR A 104 -1.20 4.06 18.42
CA THR A 104 -1.29 2.62 18.72
C THR A 104 0.09 2.00 18.60
N LYS A 105 0.54 1.33 19.66
CA LYS A 105 1.73 0.48 19.61
C LYS A 105 1.45 -0.73 18.74
N VAL A 106 2.37 -0.99 17.83
CA VAL A 106 2.28 -2.14 16.93
C VAL A 106 2.95 -3.34 17.62
N HIS A 107 2.24 -4.46 17.69
CA HIS A 107 2.73 -5.71 18.28
C HIS A 107 2.51 -6.85 17.30
N LYS A 108 3.36 -7.86 17.36
CA LYS A 108 3.10 -9.11 16.65
C LYS A 108 1.83 -9.76 17.22
N ILE A 109 1.07 -10.39 16.35
CA ILE A 109 -0.07 -11.20 16.74
C ILE A 109 0.48 -12.47 17.40
N GLU A 110 0.02 -12.76 18.64
CA GLU A 110 0.41 -13.96 19.38
C GLU A 110 -0.18 -15.21 18.73
N ASN A 111 0.48 -16.35 18.95
CA ASN A 111 0.05 -17.67 18.45
C ASN A 111 0.08 -17.87 16.93
N ILE A 112 0.93 -17.14 16.23
CA ILE A 112 1.32 -17.49 14.86
C ILE A 112 2.48 -18.49 14.97
N ASP A 113 2.18 -19.78 14.82
CA ASP A 113 3.09 -20.89 15.13
C ASP A 113 4.25 -21.10 14.14
N THR A 114 4.30 -20.35 13.08
CA THR A 114 5.34 -20.56 12.06
C THR A 114 6.38 -19.45 12.16
N PRO A 115 7.60 -19.74 12.64
CA PRO A 115 8.70 -18.80 12.50
C PRO A 115 9.02 -18.68 11.01
N LEU A 116 8.71 -17.54 10.44
CA LEU A 116 9.06 -17.21 9.06
C LEU A 116 10.48 -16.65 9.05
N GLU A 117 11.27 -17.07 8.08
CA GLU A 117 12.57 -16.47 7.81
C GLU A 117 12.39 -15.02 7.41
N ASP A 118 13.37 -14.19 7.73
CA ASP A 118 13.35 -12.77 7.32
C ASP A 118 13.61 -12.67 5.82
N ASP A 119 12.59 -12.27 5.08
CA ASP A 119 12.62 -12.10 3.64
C ASP A 119 12.94 -10.67 3.18
N CYS A 120 13.56 -9.85 4.03
CA CYS A 120 13.83 -8.44 3.78
C CYS A 120 14.52 -8.19 2.42
N ASN A 121 15.41 -9.08 1.99
CA ASN A 121 16.11 -8.96 0.70
C ASN A 121 15.19 -9.14 -0.53
N GLU A 122 14.05 -9.78 -0.35
CA GLU A 122 13.05 -9.99 -1.40
C GLU A 122 11.97 -8.91 -1.43
N ARG A 123 11.98 -8.02 -0.43
CA ARG A 123 11.01 -6.94 -0.30
C ARG A 123 11.45 -5.73 -1.11
N TRP A 124 10.48 -5.07 -1.69
CA TRP A 124 10.76 -3.91 -2.54
C TRP A 124 11.43 -2.76 -1.78
N ASP A 125 11.15 -2.60 -0.48
CA ASP A 125 11.70 -1.57 0.40
C ASP A 125 12.85 -2.08 1.29
N GLN A 126 13.23 -3.37 1.12
CA GLN A 126 14.28 -4.05 1.88
C GLN A 126 14.12 -3.97 3.41
N SER A 127 12.88 -3.78 3.87
CA SER A 127 12.57 -3.68 5.30
C SER A 127 12.24 -5.03 5.91
N SER A 128 12.82 -5.33 7.10
CA SER A 128 12.43 -6.51 7.88
C SER A 128 11.03 -6.33 8.46
N VAL A 129 10.21 -7.37 8.37
CA VAL A 129 8.90 -7.43 9.04
C VAL A 129 9.00 -7.92 10.48
N HIS A 130 10.16 -8.43 10.87
CA HIS A 130 10.40 -8.91 12.24
C HIS A 130 10.77 -7.76 13.20
N GLU A 131 11.21 -6.63 12.67
CA GLU A 131 11.50 -5.42 13.43
C GLU A 131 10.21 -4.61 13.65
N VAL A 132 9.40 -5.08 14.61
CA VAL A 132 8.15 -4.38 14.99
C VAL A 132 8.39 -3.67 16.31
N SER A 133 8.50 -2.33 16.26
CA SER A 133 8.66 -1.51 17.44
C SER A 133 8.01 -0.14 17.25
N GLY A 134 7.65 0.50 18.34
CA GLY A 134 7.08 1.85 18.33
C GLY A 134 5.59 1.90 18.02
N THR A 135 5.11 3.08 17.65
CA THR A 135 3.72 3.34 17.29
C THR A 135 3.53 3.33 15.77
N TYR A 136 2.28 3.17 15.34
CA TYR A 136 1.94 3.33 13.92
C TYR A 136 2.29 4.73 13.40
N GLY A 137 2.12 5.76 14.23
CA GLY A 137 2.49 7.14 13.88
C GLY A 137 3.98 7.30 13.56
N GLU A 138 4.86 6.73 14.39
CA GLU A 138 6.31 6.74 14.14
C GLU A 138 6.65 6.02 12.83
N TYR A 139 6.00 4.89 12.57
CA TYR A 139 6.19 4.15 11.34
C TYR A 139 5.77 4.96 10.11
N ILE A 140 4.54 5.51 10.10
CA ILE A 140 4.04 6.24 8.92
C ILE A 140 4.82 7.53 8.68
N LEU A 141 5.21 8.26 9.74
CA LEU A 141 6.06 9.44 9.61
C LEU A 141 7.43 9.08 9.02
N GLY A 142 8.02 7.96 9.43
CA GLY A 142 9.26 7.47 8.86
C GLY A 142 9.14 7.13 7.37
N LYS A 143 8.02 6.54 6.93
CA LYS A 143 7.76 6.24 5.51
C LYS A 143 7.49 7.50 4.70
N VAL A 144 6.58 8.37 5.17
CA VAL A 144 6.21 9.62 4.48
C VAL A 144 7.40 10.56 4.39
N GLY A 145 8.21 10.65 5.44
CA GLY A 145 9.41 11.50 5.45
C GLY A 145 10.49 11.09 4.47
N LYS A 146 10.57 9.82 4.08
CA LYS A 146 11.46 9.38 2.99
C LYS A 146 11.01 9.91 1.62
N VAL A 147 9.70 10.01 1.42
CA VAL A 147 9.10 10.46 0.15
C VAL A 147 8.94 11.99 0.11
N PHE A 148 8.60 12.59 1.25
CA PHE A 148 8.35 14.02 1.41
C PHE A 148 9.13 14.59 2.60
N PRO A 149 10.46 14.78 2.49
CA PRO A 149 11.28 15.25 3.60
C PRO A 149 10.85 16.61 4.18
N GLU A 150 10.20 17.44 3.35
CA GLU A 150 9.72 18.77 3.75
C GLU A 150 8.63 18.72 4.82
N LEU A 151 7.80 17.65 4.80
CA LEU A 151 6.72 17.50 5.77
C LEU A 151 7.22 17.23 7.18
N LEU A 152 8.41 16.63 7.33
CA LEU A 152 9.02 16.39 8.66
C LEU A 152 9.52 17.67 9.34
N LYS A 153 9.86 18.71 8.57
CA LYS A 153 10.37 19.97 9.13
C LYS A 153 9.29 20.76 9.89
N GLY A 154 8.01 20.52 9.62
CA GLY A 154 6.89 21.18 10.30
C GLY A 154 6.30 20.42 11.48
N VAL A 155 6.81 19.24 11.82
CA VAL A 155 6.31 18.39 12.93
C VAL A 155 7.21 18.50 14.17
N GLN A 156 8.34 19.18 14.09
CA GLN A 156 9.32 19.33 15.18
C GLN A 156 9.17 20.65 15.97
N ASP A 157 8.22 21.50 15.61
CA ASP A 157 7.78 22.71 16.35
C ASP A 157 6.41 22.47 17.01
#